data_3caa8550512dbd6ec71bd6037f17dd90
#
_entry.id   3caa8550512dbd6ec71bd6037f17dd90
#
_cell.length_a   1.000
_cell.length_b   1.000
_cell.length_c   1.000
_cell.angle_alpha   90.00
_cell.angle_beta   90.00
_cell.angle_gamma   90.00
#
_symmetry.space_group_name_H-M   'P 1'
#
loop_
_entity.id
_entity.type
_entity.pdbx_description
1 polymer ?
#
loop_
_entity_poly.entity_id
_entity_poly.type
_entity_poly.pdbx_seq_one_letter_code
_entity_poly.pdbx_strand_id
1 'polypeptide(L)' 'MTAQPAPLRPLPLGDRPIAPAAAGTRIGHVHLKVADLERALGFYCGVLGFELMQRRGDEAAFIAAGGYHHHIGL' A
#
# COMPACT_ATOMS: atom_id res chain seq x y z
N MET A 1 -13.66 6.23 -19.64
CA MET A 1 -13.11 6.43 -18.29
C MET A 1 -14.21 6.94 -17.38
N THR A 2 -14.45 6.28 -16.29
CA THR A 2 -15.40 6.73 -15.31
C THR A 2 -14.89 7.99 -14.63
N ALA A 3 -15.78 8.96 -14.43
CA ALA A 3 -15.43 10.13 -13.64
C ALA A 3 -15.05 9.70 -12.23
N GLN A 4 -13.98 10.26 -11.70
CA GLN A 4 -13.66 10.03 -10.32
C GLN A 4 -14.71 10.66 -9.43
N PRO A 5 -15.07 10.02 -8.30
CA PRO A 5 -15.93 10.69 -7.34
C PRO A 5 -15.27 11.97 -6.85
N ALA A 6 -16.05 12.92 -6.42
CA ALA A 6 -15.51 14.12 -5.82
C ALA A 6 -14.53 13.74 -4.71
N PRO A 7 -13.36 14.41 -4.62
CA PRO A 7 -12.40 14.09 -3.58
C PRO A 7 -13.04 14.23 -2.20
N LEU A 8 -12.76 13.26 -1.35
CA LEU A 8 -13.20 13.31 0.03
C LEU A 8 -12.56 14.51 0.71
N ARG A 9 -13.36 15.24 1.45
CA ARG A 9 -12.81 16.30 2.27
C ARG A 9 -11.97 15.69 3.38
N PRO A 10 -10.77 16.23 3.62
CA PRO A 10 -10.02 15.82 4.80
C PRO A 10 -10.86 16.01 6.06
N LEU A 11 -10.73 15.07 7.00
CA LEU A 11 -11.39 15.20 8.29
C LEU A 11 -10.80 16.40 9.03
N PRO A 12 -11.65 17.23 9.64
CA PRO A 12 -11.13 18.36 10.41
C PRO A 12 -10.34 17.87 11.61
N LEU A 13 -9.22 18.53 11.89
CA LEU A 13 -8.40 18.30 13.07
C LEU A 13 -8.61 19.44 14.05
N GLY A 14 -9.82 19.56 14.60
CA GLY A 14 -10.19 20.69 15.43
C GLY A 14 -10.19 21.98 14.62
N ASP A 15 -9.64 23.05 15.17
CA ASP A 15 -9.57 24.36 14.52
C ASP A 15 -8.30 24.57 13.69
N ARG A 16 -7.54 23.52 13.47
CA ARG A 16 -6.29 23.63 12.71
C ARG A 16 -6.56 23.57 11.22
N PRO A 17 -5.96 24.48 10.44
CA PRO A 17 -5.98 24.32 8.99
C PRO A 17 -5.25 23.04 8.60
N ILE A 18 -5.81 22.32 7.63
CA ILE A 18 -5.17 21.13 7.08
C ILE A 18 -4.32 21.58 5.90
N ALA A 19 -3.00 21.45 6.05
CA ALA A 19 -2.08 21.75 4.97
C ALA A 19 -1.77 20.44 4.21
N PRO A 20 -1.61 20.51 2.88
CA PRO A 20 -1.18 19.34 2.13
C PRO A 20 0.23 18.93 2.52
N ALA A 21 0.56 17.67 2.35
CA ALA A 21 1.93 17.20 2.53
C ALA A 21 2.85 17.86 1.50
N ALA A 22 4.13 18.00 1.86
CA ALA A 22 5.12 18.55 0.93
C ALA A 22 5.14 17.78 -0.39
N ALA A 23 5.31 18.49 -1.50
CA ALA A 23 5.23 17.88 -2.83
C ALA A 23 6.24 16.75 -3.07
N GLY A 24 7.36 16.75 -2.34
CA GLY A 24 8.36 15.70 -2.42
C GLY A 24 8.09 14.49 -1.53
N THR A 25 6.97 14.48 -0.80
CA THR A 25 6.63 13.37 0.08
C THR A 25 6.42 12.10 -0.74
N ARG A 26 7.01 11.00 -0.28
CA ARG A 26 6.86 9.68 -0.90
C ARG A 26 6.52 8.66 0.16
N ILE A 27 5.83 7.62 -0.27
CA ILE A 27 5.58 6.47 0.58
C ILE A 27 6.69 5.45 0.30
N GLY A 28 7.46 5.09 1.32
CA GLY A 28 8.48 4.06 1.19
C GLY A 28 7.86 2.68 1.16
N HIS A 29 7.09 2.34 2.18
CA HIS A 29 6.38 1.08 2.25
C HIS A 29 5.18 1.20 3.18
N VAL A 30 4.25 0.24 3.05
CA VAL A 30 3.12 0.08 3.95
C VAL A 30 3.03 -1.37 4.41
N HIS A 31 2.48 -1.60 5.58
CA HIS A 31 2.21 -2.95 6.07
C HIS A 31 0.71 -3.14 6.19
N LEU A 32 0.22 -4.27 5.70
CA LEU A 32 -1.19 -4.61 5.72
C LEU A 32 -1.39 -5.93 6.46
N LYS A 33 -2.37 -5.98 7.35
CA LYS A 33 -2.80 -7.24 7.93
C LYS A 33 -3.75 -7.93 6.97
N VAL A 34 -3.48 -9.19 6.66
CA VAL A 34 -4.32 -9.99 5.80
C VAL A 34 -4.73 -11.27 6.53
N ALA A 35 -5.93 -11.74 6.27
CA ALA A 35 -6.44 -12.95 6.91
C ALA A 35 -5.82 -14.22 6.31
N ASP A 36 -5.45 -14.18 5.05
CA ASP A 36 -4.93 -15.33 4.30
C ASP A 36 -3.80 -14.85 3.41
N LEU A 37 -2.58 -15.21 3.77
CA LEU A 37 -1.38 -14.75 3.06
C LEU A 37 -1.32 -15.29 1.63
N GLU A 38 -1.67 -16.56 1.44
CA GLU A 38 -1.65 -17.15 0.09
C GLU A 38 -2.63 -16.45 -0.84
N ARG A 39 -3.81 -16.15 -0.36
CA ARG A 39 -4.82 -15.43 -1.14
C ARG A 39 -4.38 -14.01 -1.45
N ALA A 40 -3.78 -13.33 -0.47
CA ALA A 40 -3.25 -11.98 -0.67
C ALA A 40 -2.14 -11.99 -1.71
N LEU A 41 -1.21 -12.93 -1.64
CA LEU A 41 -0.13 -13.06 -2.63
C LEU A 41 -0.69 -13.37 -4.02
N GLY A 42 -1.72 -14.17 -4.11
CA GLY A 42 -2.38 -14.45 -5.38
C GLY A 42 -2.91 -13.17 -6.04
N PHE A 43 -3.44 -12.27 -5.24
CA PHE A 43 -3.93 -10.99 -5.74
C PHE A 43 -2.78 -10.03 -6.06
N TYR A 44 -1.92 -9.74 -5.10
CA TYR A 44 -0.87 -8.73 -5.29
C TYR A 44 0.19 -9.16 -6.28
N CYS A 45 0.61 -10.41 -6.25
CA CYS A 45 1.61 -10.90 -7.18
C CYS A 45 0.98 -11.41 -8.48
N GLY A 46 -0.10 -12.19 -8.37
CA GLY A 46 -0.74 -12.82 -9.52
C GLY A 46 -1.55 -11.86 -10.38
N VAL A 47 -2.27 -10.92 -9.76
CA VAL A 47 -3.13 -9.98 -10.49
C VAL A 47 -2.43 -8.65 -10.73
N LEU A 48 -1.86 -8.06 -9.68
CA LEU A 48 -1.22 -6.74 -9.80
C LEU A 48 0.23 -6.80 -10.29
N GLY A 49 0.87 -7.96 -10.21
CA GLY A 49 2.21 -8.13 -10.75
C GLY A 49 3.35 -7.70 -9.84
N PHE A 50 3.14 -7.60 -8.54
CA PHE A 50 4.25 -7.39 -7.62
C PHE A 50 5.13 -8.65 -7.55
N GLU A 51 6.40 -8.47 -7.23
CA GLU A 51 7.33 -9.56 -7.03
C GLU A 51 7.44 -9.89 -5.54
N LEU A 52 7.47 -11.18 -5.24
CA LEU A 52 7.74 -11.64 -3.89
C LEU A 52 9.24 -11.52 -3.62
N MET A 53 9.61 -10.63 -2.70
CA MET A 53 11.01 -10.37 -2.37
C MET A 53 11.49 -11.21 -1.21
N GLN A 54 10.64 -11.44 -0.22
CA GLN A 54 10.97 -12.23 0.96
C GLN A 54 9.70 -12.79 1.58
N ARG A 55 9.79 -13.98 2.14
CA ARG A 55 8.68 -14.60 2.84
C ARG A 55 9.16 -15.21 4.16
N ARG A 56 8.36 -15.07 5.19
CA ARG A 56 8.57 -15.71 6.49
C ARG A 56 7.44 -16.70 6.74
N GLY A 57 7.55 -17.91 6.20
CA GLY A 57 6.54 -18.94 6.35
C GLY A 57 5.14 -18.43 6.00
N ASP A 58 4.19 -18.63 6.89
CA ASP A 58 2.82 -18.13 6.75
C ASP A 58 2.57 -16.84 7.52
N GLU A 59 3.62 -16.26 8.11
CA GLU A 59 3.49 -15.09 8.97
C GLU A 59 3.58 -13.78 8.22
N ALA A 60 4.45 -13.71 7.21
CA ALA A 60 4.68 -12.45 6.50
C ALA A 60 5.23 -12.67 5.10
N ALA A 61 4.95 -11.74 4.22
CA ALA A 61 5.56 -11.66 2.92
C ALA A 61 5.83 -10.19 2.57
N PHE A 62 6.90 -9.96 1.84
CA PHE A 62 7.32 -8.63 1.42
C PHE A 62 7.39 -8.61 -0.10
N ILE A 63 6.64 -7.72 -0.70
CA ILE A 63 6.47 -7.64 -2.15
C ILE A 63 6.85 -6.26 -2.65
N ALA A 64 7.33 -6.20 -3.88
CA ALA A 64 7.80 -4.95 -4.47
C ALA A 64 7.62 -4.94 -5.97
N ALA A 65 7.70 -3.76 -6.54
CA ALA A 65 7.86 -3.56 -7.96
C ALA A 65 9.26 -2.98 -8.21
N GLY A 66 9.91 -3.42 -9.30
CA GLY A 66 11.18 -2.85 -9.72
C GLY A 66 12.37 -3.16 -8.81
N GLY A 67 12.35 -4.27 -8.09
CA GLY A 67 13.50 -4.72 -7.30
C GLY A 67 13.74 -3.97 -5.99
N TYR A 68 12.82 -3.12 -5.57
CA TYR A 68 12.89 -2.46 -4.26
C TYR A 68 12.80 -3.49 -3.13
N HIS A 69 13.34 -3.19 -1.94
CA HIS A 69 13.32 -4.16 -0.84
C HIS A 69 11.92 -4.62 -0.46
N HIS A 70 10.97 -3.71 -0.37
CA HIS A 70 9.54 -4.00 -0.36
C HIS A 70 8.75 -2.70 -0.39
N HIS A 71 7.63 -2.72 -1.09
CA HIS A 71 6.66 -1.64 -1.06
C HIS A 71 5.50 -1.98 -0.14
N ILE A 72 5.15 -3.26 -0.05
CA ILE A 72 4.05 -3.74 0.78
C ILE A 72 4.54 -4.90 1.61
N GLY A 73 4.32 -4.83 2.91
CA GLY A 73 4.46 -5.96 3.82
C GLY A 73 3.08 -6.54 4.13
N LEU A 74 2.93 -7.82 3.96
CA LEU A 74 1.68 -8.52 4.20
C LEU A 74 1.73 -9.38 5.45
#